data_80a352ec530bf0d2ddb5d706c526bddb
#
_entry.id   80a352ec530bf0d2ddb5d706c526bddb
#
_cell.length_a   1.000
_cell.length_b   1.000
_cell.length_c   1.000
_cell.angle_alpha   90.00
_cell.angle_beta   90.00
_cell.angle_gamma   90.00
#
_symmetry.space_group_name_H-M   'P 1'
#
loop_
_entity.id
_entity.type
_entity.pdbx_description
1 polymer ?
#
loop_
_entity_poly.entity_id
_entity_poly.type
_entity_poly.pdbx_seq_one_letter_code
_entity_poly.pdbx_strand_id
1 'polypeptide(L)'
;MEKLRSLINVVSHGGNFLLNIGPKGDGSVVPFEREVLKEIGIWLKKNGEAIYGTEASPFREQFEWGTITRKGNNLYLILSGNRPADGKITLNVPGCKLQKADIKAIQKGQEMIFTLPADAYGKDIQVICATFDQPVKPQPMAAQRTPNYSYSCFDYYSNYRSTVSYQWSINKSNLNALEFTYTPQENGKELLVEVDGKPYTVTLDAGKAQALNLPSKTVWGQRYFCGPGSGLFDAPATIHTDPDKAPVRKGQWKEVNEEKAMFPSNILESYFLMQQVESPKAQDILVDVGAGNGIEIYLNGKSVMKHLNPYRCKFREEKVLLPLQKGSNQIVVRIYNRFEKETGYLLRPSAEQVIYKQKFTLPQVAKGKVHTVVVKQNNLPSIHKDTELSNLKVEAK
;
A
#
# COMPACT_ATOMS: atom_id res chain seq x y z
N MET A 1 -6.51 22.47 -6.72
CA MET A 1 -6.38 21.16 -7.41
C MET A 1 -5.92 20.04 -6.48
N GLU A 2 -4.93 20.23 -5.59
CA GLU A 2 -4.45 19.19 -4.67
C GLU A 2 -5.54 18.65 -3.73
N LYS A 3 -6.29 19.52 -3.07
CA LYS A 3 -7.39 19.12 -2.17
C LYS A 3 -8.53 18.39 -2.89
N LEU A 4 -8.79 18.75 -4.15
CA LEU A 4 -9.75 18.02 -5.00
C LEU A 4 -9.24 16.60 -5.31
N ARG A 5 -7.94 16.44 -5.62
CA ARG A 5 -7.33 15.10 -5.79
C ARG A 5 -7.41 14.26 -4.52
N SER A 6 -7.21 14.88 -3.35
CA SER A 6 -7.36 14.20 -2.06
C SER A 6 -8.80 13.72 -1.84
N LEU A 7 -9.81 14.58 -2.10
CA LEU A 7 -11.22 14.18 -2.04
C LEU A 7 -11.52 12.99 -2.96
N ILE A 8 -11.12 13.09 -4.22
CA ILE A 8 -11.33 12.04 -5.23
C ILE A 8 -10.69 10.73 -4.79
N ASN A 9 -9.45 10.79 -4.32
CA ASN A 9 -8.73 9.61 -3.86
C ASN A 9 -9.42 8.94 -2.66
N VAL A 10 -9.82 9.70 -1.66
CA VAL A 10 -10.52 9.16 -0.48
C VAL A 10 -11.84 8.50 -0.85
N VAL A 11 -12.66 9.16 -1.68
CA VAL A 11 -13.97 8.63 -2.09
C VAL A 11 -13.82 7.38 -2.95
N SER A 12 -12.85 7.34 -3.86
CA SER A 12 -12.60 6.16 -4.71
C SER A 12 -12.15 4.92 -3.93
N HIS A 13 -11.71 5.11 -2.69
CA HIS A 13 -11.38 4.02 -1.75
C HIS A 13 -12.48 3.76 -0.73
N GLY A 14 -13.66 4.39 -0.88
CA GLY A 14 -14.81 4.21 0.00
C GLY A 14 -14.70 4.96 1.33
N GLY A 15 -13.79 5.93 1.43
CA GLY A 15 -13.59 6.74 2.63
C GLY A 15 -14.43 8.02 2.63
N ASN A 16 -14.48 8.68 3.79
CA ASN A 16 -15.06 10.01 3.99
C ASN A 16 -13.95 11.06 4.06
N PHE A 17 -14.14 12.16 3.35
CA PHE A 17 -13.18 13.26 3.31
C PHE A 17 -13.67 14.44 4.16
N LEU A 18 -12.90 14.80 5.18
CA LEU A 18 -13.11 16.00 5.98
C LEU A 18 -12.09 17.07 5.56
N LEU A 19 -12.58 18.17 5.01
CA LEU A 19 -11.77 19.33 4.69
C LEU A 19 -11.97 20.41 5.75
N ASN A 20 -10.96 20.60 6.59
CA ASN A 20 -10.97 21.64 7.59
C ASN A 20 -10.50 22.99 7.01
N ILE A 21 -11.06 24.08 7.52
CA ILE A 21 -10.66 25.46 7.23
C ILE A 21 -10.25 26.17 8.52
N GLY A 22 -9.29 27.10 8.42
CA GLY A 22 -8.83 27.94 9.53
C GLY A 22 -9.44 29.34 9.47
N PRO A 23 -10.53 29.63 10.22
CA PRO A 23 -11.09 30.99 10.22
C PRO A 23 -10.12 31.98 10.85
N LYS A 24 -10.22 33.26 10.45
CA LYS A 24 -9.52 34.36 11.10
C LYS A 24 -10.11 34.62 12.50
N GLY A 25 -9.42 35.42 13.30
CA GLY A 25 -9.89 35.79 14.63
C GLY A 25 -11.26 36.51 14.67
N ASP A 26 -11.70 37.12 13.55
CA ASP A 26 -13.00 37.71 13.37
C ASP A 26 -14.08 36.71 12.83
N GLY A 27 -13.72 35.45 12.67
CA GLY A 27 -14.60 34.40 12.15
C GLY A 27 -14.70 34.36 10.62
N SER A 28 -14.06 35.26 9.89
CA SER A 28 -14.08 35.25 8.43
C SER A 28 -13.20 34.17 7.84
N VAL A 29 -13.57 33.62 6.68
CA VAL A 29 -12.77 32.65 5.94
C VAL A 29 -11.59 33.34 5.25
N VAL A 30 -10.40 32.77 5.37
CA VAL A 30 -9.20 33.26 4.68
C VAL A 30 -9.46 33.29 3.16
N PRO A 31 -9.14 34.38 2.43
CA PRO A 31 -9.42 34.50 1.00
C PRO A 31 -8.94 33.34 0.17
N PHE A 32 -7.74 32.84 0.43
CA PHE A 32 -7.18 31.66 -0.25
C PHE A 32 -8.04 30.41 -0.06
N GLU A 33 -8.45 30.12 1.18
CA GLU A 33 -9.30 28.95 1.47
C GLU A 33 -10.68 29.08 0.81
N ARG A 34 -11.24 30.28 0.82
CA ARG A 34 -12.51 30.57 0.13
C ARG A 34 -12.42 30.28 -1.37
N GLU A 35 -11.34 30.68 -2.04
CA GLU A 35 -11.16 30.39 -3.46
C GLU A 35 -10.98 28.89 -3.71
N VAL A 36 -10.21 28.17 -2.87
CA VAL A 36 -10.07 26.71 -2.94
C VAL A 36 -11.43 26.01 -2.82
N LEU A 37 -12.23 26.39 -1.84
CA LEU A 37 -13.58 25.83 -1.66
C LEU A 37 -14.50 26.12 -2.84
N LYS A 38 -14.41 27.32 -3.41
CA LYS A 38 -15.17 27.73 -4.59
C LYS A 38 -14.80 26.89 -5.82
N GLU A 39 -13.53 26.69 -6.08
CA GLU A 39 -13.05 25.86 -7.18
C GLU A 39 -13.48 24.39 -7.03
N ILE A 40 -13.38 23.83 -5.82
CA ILE A 40 -13.89 22.49 -5.52
C ILE A 40 -15.40 22.44 -5.74
N GLY A 41 -16.14 23.46 -5.28
CA GLY A 41 -17.59 23.56 -5.45
C GLY A 41 -18.02 23.63 -6.92
N ILE A 42 -17.30 24.39 -7.76
CA ILE A 42 -17.53 24.46 -9.21
C ILE A 42 -17.34 23.09 -9.85
N TRP A 43 -16.24 22.42 -9.52
CA TRP A 43 -15.97 21.08 -10.05
C TRP A 43 -17.02 20.05 -9.61
N LEU A 44 -17.40 20.06 -8.32
CA LEU A 44 -18.42 19.16 -7.78
C LEU A 44 -19.81 19.42 -8.37
N LYS A 45 -20.15 20.68 -8.66
CA LYS A 45 -21.42 21.02 -9.33
C LYS A 45 -21.53 20.37 -10.72
N LYS A 46 -20.39 20.21 -11.40
CA LYS A 46 -20.33 19.58 -12.74
C LYS A 46 -20.21 18.05 -12.64
N ASN A 47 -19.43 17.54 -11.70
CA ASN A 47 -18.99 16.14 -11.65
C ASN A 47 -19.45 15.40 -10.39
N GLY A 48 -20.39 15.96 -9.63
CA GLY A 48 -20.81 15.41 -8.34
C GLY A 48 -21.39 14.00 -8.40
N GLU A 49 -21.92 13.58 -9.54
CA GLU A 49 -22.40 12.20 -9.74
C GLU A 49 -21.30 11.16 -9.53
N ALA A 50 -20.05 11.52 -9.86
CA ALA A 50 -18.89 10.67 -9.68
C ALA A 50 -18.38 10.64 -8.22
N ILE A 51 -18.98 11.42 -7.32
CA ILE A 51 -18.56 11.56 -5.91
C ILE A 51 -19.70 11.21 -4.95
N TYR A 52 -20.89 11.82 -5.15
CA TYR A 52 -21.98 11.69 -4.19
C TYR A 52 -22.77 10.39 -4.35
N GLY A 53 -22.80 9.60 -3.25
CA GLY A 53 -23.51 8.34 -3.22
C GLY A 53 -22.87 7.27 -4.11
N THR A 54 -21.58 7.39 -4.38
CA THR A 54 -20.79 6.38 -5.06
C THR A 54 -20.21 5.36 -4.08
N GLU A 55 -19.88 4.20 -4.60
CA GLU A 55 -19.12 3.15 -3.93
C GLU A 55 -17.66 3.23 -4.37
N ALA A 56 -16.77 2.61 -3.58
CA ALA A 56 -15.37 2.46 -3.92
C ALA A 56 -15.16 1.85 -5.31
N SER A 57 -13.98 2.10 -5.87
CA SER A 57 -13.54 1.44 -7.10
C SER A 57 -13.75 -0.08 -7.00
N PRO A 58 -14.36 -0.73 -7.99
CA PRO A 58 -14.41 -2.19 -8.05
C PRO A 58 -13.05 -2.79 -8.40
N PHE A 59 -12.11 -1.96 -8.84
CA PHE A 59 -10.73 -2.35 -9.13
C PHE A 59 -9.85 -1.98 -7.93
N ARG A 60 -9.11 -2.91 -7.44
CA ARG A 60 -8.21 -2.68 -6.30
C ARG A 60 -6.80 -2.28 -6.71
N GLU A 61 -6.49 -2.33 -7.99
CA GLU A 61 -5.24 -1.81 -8.53
C GLU A 61 -5.24 -0.28 -8.54
N GLN A 62 -4.08 0.30 -8.30
CA GLN A 62 -3.87 1.73 -8.45
C GLN A 62 -3.50 2.02 -9.89
N PHE A 63 -4.24 2.92 -10.51
CA PHE A 63 -3.98 3.36 -11.87
C PHE A 63 -3.16 4.65 -11.88
N GLU A 64 -2.10 4.69 -12.67
CA GLU A 64 -1.30 5.91 -12.84
C GLU A 64 -2.10 7.04 -13.52
N TRP A 65 -3.08 6.69 -14.33
CA TRP A 65 -3.91 7.63 -15.08
C TRP A 65 -4.99 8.32 -14.22
N GLY A 66 -5.33 7.78 -13.05
CA GLY A 66 -6.37 8.34 -12.20
C GLY A 66 -7.04 7.30 -11.32
N THR A 67 -8.36 7.44 -11.12
CA THR A 67 -9.10 6.52 -10.26
C THR A 67 -10.52 6.30 -10.75
N ILE A 68 -11.25 5.40 -10.11
CA ILE A 68 -12.61 5.01 -10.48
C ILE A 68 -13.50 5.08 -9.24
N THR A 69 -14.74 5.54 -9.43
CA THR A 69 -15.85 5.34 -8.51
C THR A 69 -16.98 4.60 -9.22
N ARG A 70 -17.87 3.97 -8.47
CA ARG A 70 -19.00 3.22 -9.01
C ARG A 70 -20.31 3.70 -8.41
N LYS A 71 -21.37 3.77 -9.23
CA LYS A 71 -22.74 4.02 -8.76
C LYS A 71 -23.72 3.19 -9.59
N GLY A 72 -24.28 2.14 -8.99
CA GLY A 72 -25.09 1.20 -9.73
C GLY A 72 -24.34 0.61 -10.92
N ASN A 73 -24.90 0.75 -12.13
CA ASN A 73 -24.32 0.25 -13.37
C ASN A 73 -23.24 1.17 -13.97
N ASN A 74 -23.00 2.32 -13.37
CA ASN A 74 -22.06 3.31 -13.88
C ASN A 74 -20.69 3.19 -13.22
N LEU A 75 -19.66 3.22 -14.06
CA LEU A 75 -18.29 3.51 -13.65
C LEU A 75 -17.94 4.95 -14.06
N TYR A 76 -17.35 5.69 -13.13
CA TYR A 76 -16.82 7.02 -13.37
C TYR A 76 -15.29 6.94 -13.34
N LEU A 77 -14.68 7.08 -14.52
CA LEU A 77 -13.23 7.16 -14.67
C LEU A 77 -12.82 8.61 -14.44
N ILE A 78 -12.11 8.88 -13.37
CA ILE A 78 -11.71 10.24 -12.95
C ILE A 78 -10.23 10.41 -13.30
N LEU A 79 -9.94 11.27 -14.29
CA LEU A 79 -8.62 11.46 -14.87
C LEU A 79 -7.75 12.38 -14.00
N SER A 80 -7.41 11.92 -12.81
CA SER A 80 -6.68 12.69 -11.80
C SER A 80 -5.16 12.44 -11.77
N GLY A 81 -4.66 11.52 -12.56
CA GLY A 81 -3.25 11.11 -12.65
C GLY A 81 -2.53 11.58 -13.91
N ASN A 82 -1.71 10.72 -14.48
CA ASN A 82 -0.93 10.96 -15.69
C ASN A 82 -1.61 10.37 -16.92
N ARG A 83 -1.54 11.08 -18.04
CA ARG A 83 -2.07 10.56 -19.30
C ARG A 83 -1.29 9.31 -19.73
N PRO A 84 -1.95 8.16 -20.05
CA PRO A 84 -1.29 7.02 -20.67
C PRO A 84 -0.59 7.41 -21.98
N ALA A 85 0.60 6.88 -22.21
CA ALA A 85 1.41 7.24 -23.38
C ALA A 85 0.72 6.88 -24.73
N ASP A 86 -0.03 5.78 -24.75
CA ASP A 86 -0.81 5.33 -25.91
C ASP A 86 -2.20 5.98 -26.00
N GLY A 87 -2.56 6.86 -25.04
CA GLY A 87 -3.86 7.52 -24.97
C GLY A 87 -5.02 6.57 -24.70
N LYS A 88 -4.79 5.40 -24.08
CA LYS A 88 -5.83 4.41 -23.81
C LYS A 88 -5.89 4.04 -22.34
N ILE A 89 -7.09 3.73 -21.88
CA ILE A 89 -7.33 3.09 -20.59
C ILE A 89 -7.93 1.71 -20.85
N THR A 90 -7.31 0.69 -20.30
CA THR A 90 -7.79 -0.70 -20.41
C THR A 90 -8.24 -1.18 -19.04
N LEU A 91 -9.47 -1.70 -18.95
CA LEU A 91 -10.05 -2.27 -17.74
C LEU A 91 -10.54 -3.69 -18.03
N ASN A 92 -10.41 -4.57 -17.05
CA ASN A 92 -11.00 -5.90 -17.12
C ASN A 92 -12.34 -5.91 -16.39
N VAL A 93 -13.44 -6.12 -17.12
CA VAL A 93 -14.84 -6.05 -16.64
C VAL A 93 -15.58 -7.39 -16.85
N PRO A 94 -15.21 -8.44 -16.13
CA PRO A 94 -15.77 -9.78 -16.37
C PRO A 94 -17.28 -9.81 -16.14
N GLY A 95 -17.97 -10.43 -17.09
CA GLY A 95 -19.42 -10.64 -17.02
C GLY A 95 -20.29 -9.42 -17.28
N CYS A 96 -19.71 -8.25 -17.54
CA CYS A 96 -20.44 -7.02 -17.84
C CYS A 96 -20.34 -6.66 -19.32
N LYS A 97 -21.40 -6.06 -19.87
CA LYS A 97 -21.44 -5.55 -21.25
C LYS A 97 -21.63 -4.04 -21.24
N LEU A 98 -20.80 -3.35 -22.02
CA LEU A 98 -20.92 -1.91 -22.20
C LEU A 98 -22.23 -1.56 -22.89
N GLN A 99 -22.99 -0.64 -22.30
CA GLN A 99 -24.22 -0.08 -22.88
C GLN A 99 -23.95 1.31 -23.49
N LYS A 100 -23.18 2.13 -22.78
CA LYS A 100 -22.88 3.51 -23.19
C LYS A 100 -21.57 3.96 -22.57
N ALA A 101 -20.84 4.83 -23.26
CA ALA A 101 -19.71 5.57 -22.71
C ALA A 101 -19.67 6.99 -23.28
N ASP A 102 -19.14 7.94 -22.51
CA ASP A 102 -19.00 9.35 -22.91
C ASP A 102 -17.93 9.54 -23.99
N ILE A 103 -17.03 8.56 -24.13
CA ILE A 103 -15.95 8.56 -25.11
C ILE A 103 -15.94 7.27 -25.91
N LYS A 104 -15.12 7.23 -26.97
CA LYS A 104 -14.94 6.01 -27.77
C LYS A 104 -14.43 4.88 -26.89
N ALA A 105 -15.20 3.80 -26.83
CA ALA A 105 -14.85 2.58 -26.09
C ALA A 105 -15.12 1.35 -26.93
N ILE A 106 -14.28 0.32 -26.78
CA ILE A 106 -14.38 -0.96 -27.47
C ILE A 106 -14.29 -2.07 -26.43
N GLN A 107 -15.23 -2.99 -26.47
CA GLN A 107 -15.19 -4.19 -25.62
C GLN A 107 -14.71 -5.39 -26.43
N LYS A 108 -13.68 -6.10 -25.93
CA LYS A 108 -13.16 -7.36 -26.47
C LYS A 108 -13.22 -8.43 -25.39
N GLY A 109 -14.29 -9.20 -25.39
CA GLY A 109 -14.53 -10.16 -24.31
C GLY A 109 -14.71 -9.46 -22.95
N GLN A 110 -13.81 -9.71 -22.03
CA GLN A 110 -13.81 -9.05 -20.70
C GLN A 110 -12.99 -7.74 -20.67
N GLU A 111 -12.21 -7.48 -21.70
CA GLU A 111 -11.38 -6.31 -21.79
C GLU A 111 -12.15 -5.12 -22.37
N MET A 112 -12.14 -4.00 -21.65
CA MET A 112 -12.71 -2.72 -22.05
C MET A 112 -11.61 -1.72 -22.33
N ILE A 113 -11.57 -1.18 -23.54
CA ILE A 113 -10.55 -0.23 -24.01
C ILE A 113 -11.23 1.10 -24.28
N PHE A 114 -10.88 2.13 -23.52
CA PHE A 114 -11.31 3.52 -23.70
C PHE A 114 -10.23 4.29 -24.45
N THR A 115 -10.59 4.99 -25.51
CA THR A 115 -9.67 5.87 -26.24
C THR A 115 -9.88 7.30 -25.78
N LEU A 116 -8.87 7.87 -25.13
CA LEU A 116 -8.92 9.20 -24.56
C LEU A 116 -8.82 10.27 -25.65
N PRO A 117 -9.66 11.32 -25.61
CA PRO A 117 -9.52 12.47 -26.47
C PRO A 117 -8.21 13.22 -26.20
N ALA A 118 -7.74 14.01 -27.16
CA ALA A 118 -6.43 14.68 -27.07
C ALA A 118 -6.34 15.63 -25.85
N ASP A 119 -7.44 16.26 -25.49
CA ASP A 119 -7.60 17.22 -24.39
C ASP A 119 -7.98 16.59 -23.05
N ALA A 120 -7.96 15.26 -22.93
CA ALA A 120 -8.41 14.52 -21.76
C ALA A 120 -7.59 14.80 -20.48
N TYR A 121 -6.52 15.50 -20.49
CA TYR A 121 -5.74 15.91 -19.30
C TYR A 121 -5.42 17.41 -19.40
N GLY A 122 -6.47 18.19 -19.63
CA GLY A 122 -6.37 19.64 -19.67
C GLY A 122 -6.21 20.28 -18.28
N LYS A 123 -6.67 21.53 -18.16
CA LYS A 123 -6.57 22.30 -16.90
C LYS A 123 -7.35 21.66 -15.75
N ASP A 124 -8.49 21.04 -16.06
CA ASP A 124 -9.42 20.49 -15.06
C ASP A 124 -9.37 18.96 -15.07
N ILE A 125 -9.64 18.37 -13.90
CA ILE A 125 -9.83 16.92 -13.76
C ILE A 125 -11.13 16.54 -14.48
N GLN A 126 -11.02 15.73 -15.51
CA GLN A 126 -12.16 15.26 -16.29
C GLN A 126 -12.72 13.95 -15.71
N VAL A 127 -14.02 13.74 -15.92
CA VAL A 127 -14.73 12.52 -15.56
C VAL A 127 -15.36 11.94 -16.80
N ILE A 128 -15.20 10.63 -16.98
CA ILE A 128 -15.80 9.85 -18.07
C ILE A 128 -16.75 8.85 -17.42
N CYS A 129 -18.01 8.85 -17.83
CA CYS A 129 -18.97 7.86 -17.41
C CYS A 129 -19.05 6.71 -18.44
N ALA A 130 -19.07 5.47 -17.92
CA ALA A 130 -19.34 4.27 -18.69
C ALA A 130 -20.44 3.47 -17.99
N THR A 131 -21.55 3.20 -18.69
CA THR A 131 -22.70 2.47 -18.19
C THR A 131 -22.67 1.03 -18.72
N PHE A 132 -22.85 0.06 -17.84
CA PHE A 132 -22.88 -1.36 -18.14
C PHE A 132 -24.29 -1.94 -17.97
N ASP A 133 -24.50 -3.14 -18.45
CA ASP A 133 -25.79 -3.86 -18.33
C ASP A 133 -26.07 -4.30 -16.88
N GLN A 134 -25.05 -4.38 -16.05
CA GLN A 134 -25.12 -4.68 -14.63
C GLN A 134 -23.96 -4.01 -13.89
N PRO A 135 -24.02 -3.88 -12.55
CA PRO A 135 -22.93 -3.31 -11.77
C PRO A 135 -21.64 -4.10 -11.95
N VAL A 136 -20.53 -3.42 -12.26
CA VAL A 136 -19.21 -4.05 -12.27
C VAL A 136 -18.85 -4.45 -10.85
N LYS A 137 -18.80 -5.75 -10.61
CA LYS A 137 -18.49 -6.30 -9.28
C LYS A 137 -17.02 -6.10 -8.94
N PRO A 138 -16.70 -5.90 -7.64
CA PRO A 138 -15.30 -5.92 -7.21
C PRO A 138 -14.62 -7.17 -7.71
N GLN A 139 -13.51 -6.98 -8.43
CA GLN A 139 -12.76 -8.11 -8.94
C GLN A 139 -12.01 -8.77 -7.77
N PRO A 140 -12.07 -10.11 -7.67
CA PRO A 140 -11.24 -10.81 -6.73
C PRO A 140 -9.78 -10.62 -7.16
N MET A 141 -8.99 -9.98 -6.31
CA MET A 141 -7.56 -9.92 -6.53
C MET A 141 -6.95 -11.31 -6.37
N ALA A 142 -5.98 -11.62 -7.24
CA ALA A 142 -4.93 -12.56 -6.87
C ALA A 142 -4.43 -12.12 -5.48
N ALA A 143 -4.32 -13.08 -4.54
CA ALA A 143 -4.07 -12.82 -3.12
C ALA A 143 -3.06 -11.69 -2.89
N GLN A 144 -3.56 -10.48 -2.72
CA GLN A 144 -2.76 -9.30 -2.40
C GLN A 144 -3.02 -8.95 -0.94
N ARG A 145 -1.94 -8.84 -0.21
CA ARG A 145 -1.96 -8.43 1.17
C ARG A 145 -2.21 -6.93 1.26
N THR A 146 -3.31 -6.53 1.87
CA THR A 146 -3.61 -5.13 2.16
C THR A 146 -3.56 -4.94 3.67
N PRO A 147 -2.58 -4.20 4.21
CA PRO A 147 -2.58 -3.86 5.62
C PRO A 147 -3.71 -2.86 5.91
N ASN A 148 -4.57 -3.21 6.86
CA ASN A 148 -5.56 -2.31 7.41
C ASN A 148 -5.07 -1.84 8.79
N TYR A 149 -4.75 -0.56 8.90
CA TYR A 149 -4.36 0.05 10.16
C TYR A 149 -5.62 0.63 10.84
N SER A 150 -5.98 0.11 12.01
CA SER A 150 -6.96 0.74 12.86
C SER A 150 -6.27 1.33 14.10
N TYR A 151 -6.40 2.64 14.29
CA TYR A 151 -5.94 3.32 15.47
C TYR A 151 -7.15 3.58 16.37
N SER A 152 -7.21 2.98 17.57
CA SER A 152 -8.18 3.40 18.57
C SER A 152 -7.58 4.54 19.40
N CYS A 153 -8.12 5.72 19.26
CA CYS A 153 -7.72 6.93 19.97
C CYS A 153 -8.44 7.06 21.33
N PHE A 154 -8.48 6.00 22.13
CA PHE A 154 -9.08 6.06 23.46
C PHE A 154 -8.04 5.69 24.51
N ASP A 155 -7.25 6.60 24.86
CA ASP A 155 -6.65 6.86 26.15
C ASP A 155 -5.43 7.77 26.03
N TYR A 156 -5.62 9.03 26.26
CA TYR A 156 -4.55 10.03 26.14
C TYR A 156 -3.38 9.76 27.11
N TYR A 157 -3.54 8.87 28.06
CA TYR A 157 -2.57 8.65 29.14
C TYR A 157 -2.03 7.23 29.29
N SER A 158 -2.56 6.22 28.65
CA SER A 158 -2.06 4.88 28.96
C SER A 158 -1.91 3.86 27.83
N ASN A 159 -2.64 3.88 26.73
CA ASN A 159 -2.55 2.75 25.82
C ASN A 159 -3.02 3.06 24.40
N TYR A 160 -2.17 3.59 23.55
CA TYR A 160 -2.38 3.44 22.12
C TYR A 160 -2.22 1.98 21.74
N ARG A 161 -3.30 1.33 21.38
CA ARG A 161 -3.26 0.02 20.77
C ARG A 161 -3.43 0.19 19.26
N SER A 162 -2.36 0.07 18.51
CA SER A 162 -2.49 -0.12 17.07
C SER A 162 -2.77 -1.60 16.82
N THR A 163 -3.94 -1.91 16.29
CA THR A 163 -4.22 -3.25 15.78
C THR A 163 -4.00 -3.22 14.28
N VAL A 164 -2.97 -3.89 13.81
CA VAL A 164 -2.75 -4.07 12.38
C VAL A 164 -3.45 -5.34 11.97
N SER A 165 -4.38 -5.24 11.03
CA SER A 165 -5.00 -6.38 10.39
C SER A 165 -4.60 -6.46 8.92
N TYR A 166 -4.48 -7.66 8.41
CA TYR A 166 -4.14 -7.92 7.02
C TYR A 166 -5.26 -8.71 6.37
N GLN A 167 -5.61 -8.35 5.15
CA GLN A 167 -6.69 -8.99 4.42
C GLN A 167 -6.16 -9.61 3.14
N TRP A 168 -6.60 -10.83 2.86
CA TRP A 168 -6.39 -11.54 1.60
C TRP A 168 -7.73 -11.87 0.96
N SER A 169 -7.78 -11.78 -0.36
CA SER A 169 -8.84 -12.38 -1.16
C SER A 169 -8.32 -13.66 -1.78
N ILE A 170 -8.93 -14.78 -1.48
CA ILE A 170 -8.49 -16.10 -1.94
C ILE A 170 -9.51 -16.65 -2.94
N ASN A 171 -9.07 -16.86 -4.17
CA ASN A 171 -9.85 -17.46 -5.24
C ASN A 171 -9.68 -18.98 -5.20
N LYS A 172 -10.55 -19.66 -4.51
CA LYS A 172 -10.62 -21.13 -4.48
C LYS A 172 -12.03 -21.59 -4.19
N SER A 173 -12.56 -22.47 -5.02
CA SER A 173 -13.86 -23.07 -4.72
C SER A 173 -13.78 -23.95 -3.48
N ASN A 174 -14.62 -23.65 -2.48
CA ASN A 174 -14.73 -24.41 -1.25
C ASN A 174 -13.40 -24.50 -0.49
N LEU A 175 -13.02 -23.41 0.15
CA LEU A 175 -11.80 -23.33 0.95
C LEU A 175 -11.90 -24.27 2.17
N ASN A 176 -10.97 -25.20 2.29
CA ASN A 176 -10.90 -26.18 3.37
C ASN A 176 -9.65 -26.05 4.25
N ALA A 177 -8.61 -25.40 3.73
CA ALA A 177 -7.40 -25.17 4.48
C ALA A 177 -6.67 -23.91 3.99
N LEU A 178 -5.93 -23.30 4.89
CA LEU A 178 -4.99 -22.21 4.63
C LEU A 178 -3.56 -22.72 4.83
N GLU A 179 -2.63 -22.18 4.07
CA GLU A 179 -1.20 -22.31 4.31
C GLU A 179 -0.64 -20.95 4.69
N PHE A 180 -0.05 -20.87 5.87
CA PHE A 180 0.67 -19.71 6.35
C PHE A 180 2.16 -19.86 6.00
N THR A 181 2.73 -18.88 5.33
CA THR A 181 4.17 -18.74 5.16
C THR A 181 4.63 -17.56 6.02
N TYR A 182 5.64 -17.76 6.86
CA TYR A 182 6.14 -16.76 7.79
C TYR A 182 7.64 -16.95 8.08
N THR A 183 8.26 -15.97 8.71
CA THR A 183 9.68 -16.00 9.05
C THR A 183 9.90 -16.36 10.52
N PRO A 184 11.13 -16.57 10.97
CA PRO A 184 11.43 -16.78 12.39
C PRO A 184 10.88 -15.65 13.30
N GLN A 185 10.73 -14.43 12.77
CA GLN A 185 10.21 -13.29 13.52
C GLN A 185 8.73 -13.43 13.91
N GLU A 186 7.94 -14.12 13.11
CA GLU A 186 6.53 -14.38 13.41
C GLU A 186 6.31 -15.68 14.20
N ASN A 187 7.35 -16.50 14.38
CA ASN A 187 7.21 -17.77 15.10
C ASN A 187 6.76 -17.58 16.54
N GLY A 188 5.81 -18.38 17.00
CA GLY A 188 5.21 -18.31 18.31
C GLY A 188 4.09 -17.26 18.47
N LYS A 189 3.80 -16.45 17.43
CA LYS A 189 2.71 -15.48 17.49
C LYS A 189 1.35 -16.17 17.38
N GLU A 190 0.42 -15.76 18.23
CA GLU A 190 -0.98 -16.17 18.16
C GLU A 190 -1.75 -15.21 17.25
N LEU A 191 -2.48 -15.76 16.30
CA LEU A 191 -3.25 -15.02 15.31
C LEU A 191 -4.75 -15.21 15.54
N LEU A 192 -5.51 -14.14 15.40
CA LEU A 192 -6.94 -14.20 15.12
C LEU A 192 -7.12 -14.18 13.60
N VAL A 193 -7.67 -15.25 13.06
CA VAL A 193 -7.91 -15.46 11.62
C VAL A 193 -9.39 -15.47 11.38
N GLU A 194 -9.90 -14.57 10.56
CA GLU A 194 -11.31 -14.56 10.16
C GLU A 194 -11.42 -15.03 8.71
N VAL A 195 -12.21 -16.05 8.46
CA VAL A 195 -12.51 -16.53 7.10
C VAL A 195 -13.99 -16.27 6.84
N ASP A 196 -14.27 -15.39 5.89
CA ASP A 196 -15.64 -14.94 5.56
C ASP A 196 -16.43 -14.47 6.79
N GLY A 197 -15.74 -13.75 7.71
CA GLY A 197 -16.29 -13.25 8.97
C GLY A 197 -16.35 -14.27 10.11
N LYS A 198 -15.94 -15.52 9.89
CA LYS A 198 -15.90 -16.55 10.93
C LYS A 198 -14.52 -16.59 11.60
N PRO A 199 -14.41 -16.38 12.94
CA PRO A 199 -13.13 -16.27 13.61
C PRO A 199 -12.55 -17.64 14.00
N TYR A 200 -11.21 -17.72 13.94
CA TYR A 200 -10.38 -18.85 14.39
C TYR A 200 -9.12 -18.33 15.07
N THR A 201 -8.60 -19.07 16.04
CA THR A 201 -7.30 -18.79 16.66
C THR A 201 -6.26 -19.76 16.08
N VAL A 202 -5.12 -19.24 15.65
CA VAL A 202 -4.01 -20.01 15.08
C VAL A 202 -2.71 -19.56 15.70
N THR A 203 -1.94 -20.47 16.31
CA THR A 203 -0.58 -20.18 16.76
C THR A 203 0.43 -20.60 15.68
N LEU A 204 1.37 -19.71 15.37
CA LEU A 204 2.43 -19.98 14.40
C LEU A 204 3.59 -20.74 15.06
N ASP A 205 3.39 -22.01 15.41
CA ASP A 205 4.37 -22.84 16.14
C ASP A 205 4.62 -24.21 15.52
N ALA A 206 3.79 -24.61 14.57
CA ALA A 206 3.82 -25.91 13.92
C ALA A 206 4.36 -25.88 12.48
N GLY A 207 5.02 -24.78 12.10
CA GLY A 207 5.56 -24.60 10.77
C GLY A 207 6.75 -25.51 10.46
N LYS A 208 6.75 -26.08 9.26
CA LYS A 208 7.94 -26.78 8.72
C LYS A 208 8.90 -25.76 8.15
N ALA A 209 10.14 -25.78 8.65
CA ALA A 209 11.23 -24.94 8.16
C ALA A 209 11.54 -25.28 6.70
N GLN A 210 11.66 -24.24 5.89
CA GLN A 210 12.08 -24.33 4.49
C GLN A 210 13.22 -23.35 4.25
N ALA A 211 14.38 -23.86 3.87
CA ALA A 211 15.48 -22.99 3.45
C ALA A 211 15.10 -22.26 2.16
N LEU A 212 15.34 -20.96 2.13
CA LEU A 212 15.34 -20.19 0.91
C LEU A 212 16.69 -20.44 0.22
N ASN A 213 16.64 -21.08 -0.94
CA ASN A 213 17.83 -21.29 -1.75
C ASN A 213 18.29 -19.96 -2.31
N LEU A 214 19.12 -19.23 -1.56
CA LEU A 214 19.82 -18.08 -2.10
C LEU A 214 20.75 -18.59 -3.19
N PRO A 215 20.60 -18.14 -4.41
CA PRO A 215 21.63 -18.36 -5.38
C PRO A 215 22.89 -17.63 -4.92
N SER A 216 24.00 -18.31 -4.96
CA SER A 216 25.34 -17.76 -4.75
C SER A 216 25.71 -16.60 -5.68
N LYS A 217 24.78 -16.13 -6.51
CA LYS A 217 24.94 -15.14 -7.56
C LYS A 217 23.98 -13.93 -7.46
N THR A 218 23.34 -13.70 -6.31
CA THR A 218 22.64 -12.45 -6.08
C THR A 218 23.68 -11.37 -5.81
N VAL A 219 23.76 -10.36 -6.67
CA VAL A 219 24.76 -9.31 -6.57
C VAL A 219 24.11 -8.06 -5.98
N TRP A 220 24.65 -7.58 -4.87
CA TRP A 220 24.26 -6.35 -4.21
C TRP A 220 25.14 -5.22 -4.70
N GLY A 221 24.54 -4.24 -5.37
CA GLY A 221 25.22 -3.07 -5.91
C GLY A 221 25.53 -2.01 -4.84
N GLN A 222 26.02 -0.89 -5.30
CA GLN A 222 26.31 0.27 -4.45
C GLN A 222 25.06 0.76 -3.73
N ARG A 223 25.22 1.18 -2.47
CA ARG A 223 24.17 1.85 -1.68
C ARG A 223 24.27 3.35 -1.85
N TYR A 224 23.11 3.97 -1.89
CA TYR A 224 22.96 5.42 -1.92
C TYR A 224 22.07 5.86 -0.77
N PHE A 225 22.49 6.89 -0.05
CA PHE A 225 21.76 7.47 1.06
C PHE A 225 21.39 8.92 0.77
N CYS A 226 20.19 9.33 1.15
CA CYS A 226 19.67 10.68 0.90
C CYS A 226 18.86 11.17 2.09
N GLY A 227 18.97 12.43 2.41
CA GLY A 227 18.20 13.12 3.46
C GLY A 227 19.02 14.14 4.22
N PRO A 228 18.40 14.86 5.17
CA PRO A 228 17.01 14.75 5.58
C PRO A 228 16.03 15.34 4.56
N GLY A 229 14.84 14.73 4.48
CA GLY A 229 13.66 15.29 3.87
C GLY A 229 12.61 15.59 4.92
N SER A 230 11.79 16.63 4.70
CA SER A 230 10.65 16.92 5.57
C SER A 230 9.41 16.17 5.13
N GLY A 231 8.54 15.84 6.05
CA GLY A 231 7.22 15.34 5.74
C GLY A 231 6.67 14.36 6.76
N LEU A 232 5.36 14.26 6.81
CA LEU A 232 4.67 13.27 7.62
C LEU A 232 4.84 11.88 6.99
N PHE A 233 5.02 10.87 7.81
CA PHE A 233 5.21 9.49 7.35
C PHE A 233 4.02 8.96 6.54
N ASP A 234 2.82 9.46 6.83
CA ASP A 234 1.59 9.09 6.11
C ASP A 234 1.43 9.83 4.77
N ALA A 235 2.22 10.88 4.52
CA ALA A 235 2.24 11.52 3.21
C ALA A 235 2.83 10.54 2.18
N PRO A 236 2.23 10.43 0.97
CA PRO A 236 2.82 9.64 -0.10
C PRO A 236 4.26 10.10 -0.32
N ALA A 237 5.21 9.21 -0.10
CA ALA A 237 6.58 9.50 -0.47
C ALA A 237 6.66 9.51 -1.99
N THR A 238 6.89 10.68 -2.58
CA THR A 238 7.27 10.76 -3.98
C THR A 238 8.71 10.27 -4.06
N ILE A 239 8.88 8.97 -4.25
CA ILE A 239 10.19 8.36 -4.39
C ILE A 239 10.52 8.35 -5.87
N HIS A 240 11.43 9.21 -6.27
CA HIS A 240 12.07 9.05 -7.55
C HIS A 240 13.19 8.04 -7.38
N THR A 241 13.02 6.92 -8.00
CA THR A 241 13.96 5.80 -7.98
C THR A 241 15.18 6.02 -8.87
N ASP A 242 15.21 7.13 -9.59
CA ASP A 242 16.35 7.58 -10.36
C ASP A 242 17.14 8.59 -9.49
N PRO A 243 18.41 8.30 -9.13
CA PRO A 243 19.27 9.20 -8.34
C PRO A 243 19.38 10.60 -8.96
N ASP A 244 19.26 10.70 -10.30
CA ASP A 244 19.28 11.97 -11.02
C ASP A 244 17.95 12.71 -11.03
N LYS A 245 16.85 12.04 -10.69
CA LYS A 245 15.48 12.56 -10.65
C LYS A 245 14.86 12.56 -9.27
N ALA A 246 15.66 12.45 -8.22
CA ALA A 246 15.17 12.41 -6.85
C ALA A 246 14.29 13.64 -6.52
N PRO A 247 13.17 13.47 -5.77
CA PRO A 247 12.35 14.58 -5.29
C PRO A 247 13.07 15.41 -4.24
N VAL A 248 14.09 14.85 -3.66
CA VAL A 248 15.05 15.52 -2.84
C VAL A 248 16.11 16.06 -3.79
N ARG A 249 16.25 17.35 -3.84
CA ARG A 249 17.10 18.15 -4.73
C ARG A 249 18.26 17.38 -5.36
N LYS A 250 18.37 17.48 -6.69
CA LYS A 250 19.45 16.89 -7.49
C LYS A 250 20.80 17.01 -6.76
N GLY A 251 21.49 15.91 -6.56
CA GLY A 251 22.83 15.90 -5.93
C GLY A 251 22.84 15.61 -4.41
N GLN A 252 21.73 15.23 -3.80
CA GLN A 252 21.69 14.87 -2.36
C GLN A 252 21.90 13.38 -2.08
N TRP A 253 21.90 12.53 -3.07
CA TRP A 253 22.26 11.12 -2.93
C TRP A 253 23.77 10.99 -2.74
N LYS A 254 24.18 10.29 -1.67
CA LYS A 254 25.58 10.02 -1.34
C LYS A 254 25.80 8.53 -1.36
N GLU A 255 26.91 8.10 -1.92
CA GLU A 255 27.35 6.72 -1.80
C GLU A 255 27.70 6.40 -0.35
N VAL A 256 27.27 5.24 0.13
CA VAL A 256 27.56 4.71 1.45
C VAL A 256 27.92 3.23 1.35
N ASN A 257 28.88 2.81 2.15
CA ASN A 257 29.37 1.43 2.11
C ASN A 257 28.82 0.59 3.27
N GLU A 258 28.45 1.24 4.36
CA GLU A 258 27.99 0.60 5.57
C GLU A 258 26.61 -0.04 5.37
N GLU A 259 26.46 -1.29 5.84
CA GLU A 259 25.18 -1.99 5.88
C GLU A 259 24.26 -1.42 6.95
N LYS A 260 24.86 -0.87 8.02
CA LYS A 260 24.19 -0.26 9.17
C LYS A 260 24.91 1.01 9.57
N ALA A 261 24.14 2.08 9.77
CA ALA A 261 24.65 3.34 10.29
C ALA A 261 23.64 4.00 11.24
N MET A 262 24.18 4.67 12.26
CA MET A 262 23.44 5.58 13.15
C MET A 262 23.93 7.00 12.90
N PHE A 263 23.02 7.98 12.94
CA PHE A 263 23.35 9.37 12.66
C PHE A 263 22.40 10.33 13.40
N PRO A 264 22.86 11.56 13.73
CA PRO A 264 22.00 12.59 14.30
C PRO A 264 20.83 12.94 13.38
N SER A 265 19.68 13.17 13.97
CA SER A 265 18.45 13.50 13.26
C SER A 265 17.59 14.43 14.07
N ASN A 266 16.86 15.33 13.41
CA ASN A 266 15.81 16.08 14.06
C ASN A 266 14.48 15.31 14.01
N ILE A 267 13.52 15.80 14.78
CA ILE A 267 12.16 15.25 14.76
C ILE A 267 11.45 15.53 13.42
N LEU A 268 10.58 14.61 13.00
CA LEU A 268 9.80 14.71 11.78
C LEU A 268 10.63 14.72 10.49
N GLU A 269 11.79 14.07 10.51
CA GLU A 269 12.65 13.91 9.34
C GLU A 269 12.55 12.52 8.75
N SER A 270 12.66 12.47 7.42
CA SER A 270 12.75 11.22 6.66
C SER A 270 14.06 11.14 5.89
N TYR A 271 14.56 9.93 5.76
CA TYR A 271 15.77 9.60 5.01
C TYR A 271 15.48 8.43 4.09
N PHE A 272 16.28 8.28 3.05
CA PHE A 272 16.13 7.20 2.09
C PHE A 272 17.46 6.48 1.88
N LEU A 273 17.40 5.15 1.85
CA LEU A 273 18.49 4.28 1.45
C LEU A 273 18.05 3.54 0.20
N MET A 274 18.86 3.53 -0.85
CA MET A 274 18.58 2.85 -2.10
C MET A 274 19.71 1.89 -2.43
N GLN A 275 19.35 0.69 -2.91
CA GLN A 275 20.31 -0.30 -3.38
C GLN A 275 19.74 -1.10 -4.55
N GLN A 276 20.54 -1.31 -5.58
CA GLN A 276 20.24 -2.23 -6.67
C GLN A 276 20.65 -3.64 -6.30
N VAL A 277 19.84 -4.61 -6.69
CA VAL A 277 20.11 -6.04 -6.46
C VAL A 277 19.84 -6.83 -7.73
N GLU A 278 20.88 -7.43 -8.28
CA GLU A 278 20.75 -8.33 -9.42
C GLU A 278 20.43 -9.75 -8.96
N SER A 279 19.33 -10.31 -9.45
CA SER A 279 18.92 -11.67 -9.14
C SER A 279 18.89 -12.55 -10.38
N PRO A 280 19.53 -13.72 -10.37
CA PRO A 280 19.59 -14.61 -11.53
C PRO A 280 18.25 -15.26 -11.88
N LYS A 281 17.30 -15.25 -10.95
CA LYS A 281 15.94 -15.79 -11.11
C LYS A 281 14.95 -15.04 -10.22
N ALA A 282 13.65 -15.19 -10.48
CA ALA A 282 12.61 -14.77 -9.55
C ALA A 282 12.68 -15.65 -8.29
N GLN A 283 12.74 -15.02 -7.10
CA GLN A 283 12.90 -15.70 -5.82
C GLN A 283 12.59 -14.80 -4.64
N ASP A 284 12.18 -15.40 -3.53
CA ASP A 284 12.10 -14.69 -2.27
C ASP A 284 13.49 -14.64 -1.60
N ILE A 285 13.82 -13.50 -1.00
CA ILE A 285 15.02 -13.30 -0.18
C ILE A 285 14.65 -12.67 1.15
N LEU A 286 15.21 -13.16 2.24
CA LEU A 286 15.07 -12.56 3.56
C LEU A 286 16.17 -11.51 3.77
N VAL A 287 15.78 -10.30 4.12
CA VAL A 287 16.70 -9.20 4.42
C VAL A 287 16.53 -8.73 5.85
N ASP A 288 17.62 -8.34 6.49
CA ASP A 288 17.60 -7.59 7.73
C ASP A 288 17.49 -6.11 7.38
N VAL A 289 16.52 -5.44 7.97
CA VAL A 289 16.28 -4.01 7.82
C VAL A 289 16.18 -3.35 9.18
N GLY A 290 16.43 -2.05 9.25
CA GLY A 290 16.32 -1.35 10.52
C GLY A 290 16.07 0.13 10.34
N ALA A 291 15.29 0.68 11.29
CA ALA A 291 15.02 2.10 11.45
C ALA A 291 14.58 2.41 12.88
N GLY A 292 14.37 3.69 13.16
CA GLY A 292 13.77 4.16 14.43
C GLY A 292 12.24 4.07 14.41
N ASN A 293 11.55 5.22 14.38
CA ASN A 293 10.10 5.29 14.52
C ASN A 293 9.32 4.73 13.34
N GLY A 294 9.81 4.89 12.12
CA GLY A 294 9.11 4.41 10.94
C GLY A 294 10.04 3.87 9.88
N ILE A 295 9.57 2.83 9.21
CA ILE A 295 10.25 2.22 8.07
C ILE A 295 9.21 1.91 6.99
N GLU A 296 9.55 2.23 5.76
CA GLU A 296 8.77 1.80 4.60
C GLU A 296 9.73 1.28 3.53
N ILE A 297 9.46 0.11 3.01
CA ILE A 297 10.30 -0.55 2.02
C ILE A 297 9.56 -0.62 0.70
N TYR A 298 10.22 -0.16 -0.33
CA TYR A 298 9.77 -0.26 -1.71
C TYR A 298 10.65 -1.24 -2.46
N LEU A 299 10.04 -2.14 -3.17
CA LEU A 299 10.69 -3.03 -4.13
C LEU A 299 10.16 -2.70 -5.52
N ASN A 300 11.05 -2.30 -6.43
CA ASN A 300 10.71 -1.92 -7.79
C ASN A 300 9.58 -0.87 -7.84
N GLY A 301 9.66 0.14 -6.95
CA GLY A 301 8.69 1.23 -6.85
C GLY A 301 7.38 0.89 -6.12
N LYS A 302 7.17 -0.35 -5.69
CA LYS A 302 5.97 -0.76 -4.95
C LYS A 302 6.28 -0.89 -3.46
N SER A 303 5.46 -0.27 -2.60
CA SER A 303 5.56 -0.46 -1.14
C SER A 303 5.21 -1.91 -0.78
N VAL A 304 6.18 -2.61 -0.19
CA VAL A 304 6.05 -4.02 0.22
C VAL A 304 5.94 -4.19 1.72
N MET A 305 6.39 -3.18 2.45
CA MET A 305 6.30 -3.13 3.91
C MET A 305 6.20 -1.67 4.35
N LYS A 306 5.33 -1.40 5.30
CA LYS A 306 5.24 -0.10 5.97
C LYS A 306 4.95 -0.32 7.45
N HIS A 307 5.81 0.21 8.30
CA HIS A 307 5.68 0.11 9.74
C HIS A 307 5.94 1.47 10.38
N LEU A 308 5.01 1.95 11.19
CA LEU A 308 5.15 3.16 11.98
C LEU A 308 4.95 2.84 13.46
N ASN A 309 5.97 3.08 14.25
CA ASN A 309 5.82 3.12 15.69
C ASN A 309 5.48 4.56 16.11
N PRO A 310 4.28 4.84 16.60
CA PRO A 310 3.85 6.18 16.97
C PRO A 310 4.51 6.72 18.25
N TYR A 311 5.28 5.89 18.94
CA TYR A 311 5.96 6.22 20.19
C TYR A 311 7.45 6.43 20.01
N ARG A 312 8.11 6.94 21.06
CA ARG A 312 9.57 6.93 21.14
C ARG A 312 10.08 5.50 21.00
N CYS A 313 10.83 5.27 19.98
CA CYS A 313 11.35 3.97 19.63
C CYS A 313 12.81 4.10 19.25
N LYS A 314 13.66 3.44 20.03
CA LYS A 314 15.06 3.27 19.65
C LYS A 314 15.15 2.49 18.35
N PHE A 315 16.28 2.55 17.71
CA PHE A 315 16.58 1.79 16.51
C PHE A 315 16.20 0.31 16.69
N ARG A 316 15.44 -0.21 15.73
CA ARG A 316 14.92 -1.56 15.73
C ARG A 316 15.26 -2.28 14.44
N GLU A 317 15.65 -3.53 14.58
CA GLU A 317 15.94 -4.43 13.46
C GLU A 317 14.76 -5.35 13.20
N GLU A 318 14.45 -5.57 11.95
CA GLU A 318 13.36 -6.43 11.50
C GLU A 318 13.82 -7.28 10.32
N LYS A 319 13.14 -8.42 10.12
CA LYS A 319 13.36 -9.27 8.95
C LYS A 319 12.22 -9.06 7.95
N VAL A 320 12.56 -8.92 6.68
CA VAL A 320 11.56 -8.72 5.61
C VAL A 320 11.82 -9.68 4.46
N LEU A 321 10.75 -10.34 4.02
CA LEU A 321 10.78 -11.23 2.88
C LEU A 321 10.47 -10.44 1.60
N LEU A 322 11.46 -10.29 0.72
CA LEU A 322 11.34 -9.54 -0.53
C LEU A 322 11.23 -10.48 -1.73
N PRO A 323 10.17 -10.39 -2.55
CA PRO A 323 10.02 -11.18 -3.76
C PRO A 323 10.80 -10.53 -4.92
N LEU A 324 12.06 -10.90 -5.09
CA LEU A 324 12.89 -10.41 -6.20
C LEU A 324 12.41 -10.96 -7.54
N GLN A 325 12.43 -10.13 -8.55
CA GLN A 325 12.26 -10.51 -9.94
C GLN A 325 13.60 -11.00 -10.52
N LYS A 326 13.56 -11.74 -11.61
CA LYS A 326 14.78 -12.03 -12.39
C LYS A 326 15.32 -10.73 -13.00
N GLY A 327 16.64 -10.53 -12.88
CA GLY A 327 17.33 -9.33 -13.34
C GLY A 327 17.45 -8.28 -12.23
N SER A 328 17.46 -7.02 -12.63
CA SER A 328 17.65 -5.90 -11.72
C SER A 328 16.43 -5.63 -10.86
N ASN A 329 16.66 -5.49 -9.57
CA ASN A 329 15.68 -5.08 -8.58
C ASN A 329 16.19 -3.86 -7.84
N GLN A 330 15.31 -2.92 -7.55
CA GLN A 330 15.63 -1.76 -6.74
C GLN A 330 14.91 -1.84 -5.41
N ILE A 331 15.69 -1.79 -4.33
CA ILE A 331 15.19 -1.68 -2.97
C ILE A 331 15.37 -0.23 -2.53
N VAL A 332 14.29 0.41 -2.07
CA VAL A 332 14.35 1.71 -1.43
C VAL A 332 13.77 1.58 -0.03
N VAL A 333 14.55 1.98 0.97
CA VAL A 333 14.12 2.01 2.37
C VAL A 333 13.92 3.47 2.77
N ARG A 334 12.69 3.83 3.15
CA ARG A 334 12.39 5.10 3.80
C ARG A 334 12.52 4.91 5.29
N ILE A 335 13.33 5.74 5.93
CA ILE A 335 13.55 5.81 7.38
C ILE A 335 12.86 7.07 7.88
N TYR A 336 12.07 6.95 8.94
CA TYR A 336 11.37 8.07 9.54
C TYR A 336 11.73 8.23 11.00
N ASN A 337 12.12 9.43 11.38
CA ASN A 337 12.36 9.83 12.77
C ASN A 337 11.25 10.78 13.22
N ARG A 338 10.54 10.42 14.28
CA ARG A 338 9.46 11.24 14.83
C ARG A 338 9.87 11.98 16.11
N PHE A 339 10.67 11.35 16.97
CA PHE A 339 10.87 11.82 18.34
C PHE A 339 12.31 11.81 18.83
N GLU A 340 13.23 11.15 18.14
CA GLU A 340 14.56 10.90 18.67
C GLU A 340 15.59 11.92 18.13
N LYS A 341 16.69 12.09 18.87
CA LYS A 341 17.83 12.93 18.44
C LYS A 341 18.77 12.19 17.50
N GLU A 342 18.54 10.90 17.32
CA GLU A 342 19.35 10.01 16.51
C GLU A 342 18.43 8.98 15.85
N THR A 343 18.75 8.62 14.62
CA THR A 343 18.12 7.50 13.90
C THR A 343 19.18 6.75 13.11
N GLY A 344 18.77 5.76 12.35
CA GLY A 344 19.72 4.99 11.56
C GLY A 344 19.05 4.14 10.52
N TYR A 345 19.85 3.39 9.77
CA TYR A 345 19.41 2.37 8.83
C TYR A 345 20.16 1.07 9.01
N LEU A 346 19.54 0.00 8.58
CA LEU A 346 20.13 -1.29 8.29
C LEU A 346 19.49 -1.82 7.01
N LEU A 347 20.32 -2.34 6.10
CA LEU A 347 19.86 -3.12 4.94
C LEU A 347 20.97 -4.09 4.52
N ARG A 348 20.71 -5.38 4.70
CA ARG A 348 21.61 -6.44 4.25
C ARG A 348 20.83 -7.74 4.03
N PRO A 349 21.35 -8.70 3.27
CA PRO A 349 20.82 -10.07 3.28
C PRO A 349 20.84 -10.64 4.70
N SER A 350 19.76 -11.30 5.11
CA SER A 350 19.76 -11.99 6.39
C SER A 350 20.71 -13.17 6.35
N ALA A 351 21.44 -13.38 7.44
CA ALA A 351 22.38 -14.51 7.56
C ALA A 351 21.63 -15.86 7.48
N GLU A 352 20.43 -15.92 8.04
CA GLU A 352 19.56 -17.08 7.98
C GLU A 352 18.46 -16.86 6.93
N GLN A 353 18.48 -17.68 5.90
CA GLN A 353 17.50 -17.66 4.82
C GLN A 353 16.49 -18.78 5.00
N VAL A 354 15.63 -18.64 6.01
CA VAL A 354 14.64 -19.66 6.41
C VAL A 354 13.25 -19.04 6.52
N ILE A 355 12.26 -19.74 5.99
CA ILE A 355 10.83 -19.47 6.21
C ILE A 355 10.17 -20.72 6.79
N TYR A 356 9.01 -20.52 7.38
CA TYR A 356 8.16 -21.60 7.87
C TYR A 356 6.89 -21.69 7.04
N LYS A 357 6.41 -22.92 6.82
CA LYS A 357 5.10 -23.19 6.22
C LYS A 357 4.26 -24.01 7.17
N GLN A 358 3.09 -23.50 7.51
CA GLN A 358 2.16 -24.14 8.42
C GLN A 358 0.78 -24.24 7.78
N LYS A 359 0.23 -25.45 7.76
CA LYS A 359 -1.12 -25.69 7.29
C LYS A 359 -2.10 -25.54 8.46
N PHE A 360 -3.18 -24.82 8.23
CA PHE A 360 -4.33 -24.73 9.10
C PHE A 360 -5.56 -25.28 8.37
N THR A 361 -6.12 -26.36 8.85
CA THR A 361 -7.33 -26.96 8.28
C THR A 361 -8.55 -26.34 8.94
N LEU A 362 -9.46 -25.79 8.15
CA LEU A 362 -10.71 -25.24 8.64
C LEU A 362 -11.58 -26.35 9.22
N PRO A 363 -12.19 -26.19 10.40
CA PRO A 363 -13.11 -27.18 10.97
C PRO A 363 -14.32 -27.45 10.08
N GLN A 364 -14.71 -26.47 9.29
CA GLN A 364 -15.78 -26.58 8.30
C GLN A 364 -15.34 -25.93 7.00
N VAL A 365 -15.67 -26.55 5.88
CA VAL A 365 -15.39 -26.00 4.54
C VAL A 365 -16.14 -24.69 4.34
N ALA A 366 -15.41 -23.63 4.04
CA ALA A 366 -16.00 -22.36 3.62
C ALA A 366 -16.49 -22.51 2.16
N LYS A 367 -17.80 -22.40 1.96
CA LYS A 367 -18.43 -22.55 0.63
C LYS A 367 -18.36 -21.24 -0.12
N GLY A 368 -18.02 -21.29 -1.40
CA GLY A 368 -17.93 -20.12 -2.26
C GLY A 368 -16.85 -20.26 -3.31
N LYS A 369 -16.65 -19.23 -4.12
CA LYS A 369 -15.56 -19.16 -5.13
C LYS A 369 -14.45 -18.22 -4.71
N VAL A 370 -14.77 -17.26 -3.84
CA VAL A 370 -13.85 -16.23 -3.36
C VAL A 370 -14.06 -16.11 -1.85
N HIS A 371 -12.97 -16.14 -1.12
CA HIS A 371 -12.97 -16.06 0.32
C HIS A 371 -12.18 -14.84 0.81
N THR A 372 -12.73 -14.15 1.79
CA THR A 372 -12.01 -13.07 2.48
C THR A 372 -11.37 -13.63 3.74
N VAL A 373 -10.05 -13.52 3.82
CA VAL A 373 -9.30 -13.92 5.02
C VAL A 373 -8.70 -12.68 5.65
N VAL A 374 -9.07 -12.39 6.90
CA VAL A 374 -8.52 -11.30 7.70
C VAL A 374 -7.69 -11.89 8.81
N VAL A 375 -6.48 -11.40 8.97
CA VAL A 375 -5.56 -11.85 10.03
C VAL A 375 -5.05 -10.69 10.83
N LYS A 376 -5.09 -10.81 12.13
CA LYS A 376 -4.47 -9.89 13.09
C LYS A 376 -3.78 -10.69 14.20
N GLN A 377 -2.76 -10.11 14.81
CA GLN A 377 -2.16 -10.73 15.97
C GLN A 377 -3.15 -10.69 17.14
N ASN A 378 -3.36 -11.82 17.79
CA ASN A 378 -4.16 -11.92 18.99
C ASN A 378 -3.31 -11.57 20.23
N ASN A 379 -3.96 -11.12 21.32
CA ASN A 379 -3.31 -10.88 22.62
C ASN A 379 -2.04 -10.03 22.57
N LEU A 380 -2.17 -8.81 22.01
CA LEU A 380 -1.06 -7.86 21.98
C LEU A 380 -0.64 -7.44 23.40
N PRO A 381 0.56 -7.82 23.88
CA PRO A 381 0.94 -7.63 25.29
C PRO A 381 1.24 -6.18 25.64
N SER A 382 1.61 -5.34 24.72
CA SER A 382 1.75 -3.89 24.88
C SER A 382 2.00 -3.20 23.56
N ILE A 383 1.75 -1.89 23.54
CA ILE A 383 2.00 -0.98 22.42
C ILE A 383 3.46 -0.88 21.95
N HIS A 384 4.39 -1.32 22.79
CA HIS A 384 5.82 -1.25 22.50
C HIS A 384 6.41 -2.55 21.94
N LYS A 385 5.59 -3.59 21.82
CA LYS A 385 6.02 -4.86 21.23
C LYS A 385 5.50 -5.02 19.84
N ASP A 386 6.28 -5.70 19.05
CA ASP A 386 6.05 -5.97 17.64
C ASP A 386 4.71 -6.63 17.40
N THR A 387 3.82 -5.86 16.75
CA THR A 387 2.47 -6.30 16.41
C THR A 387 2.34 -6.66 14.95
N GLU A 388 3.42 -6.53 14.19
CA GLU A 388 3.36 -6.68 12.75
C GLU A 388 3.60 -8.10 12.29
N LEU A 389 2.85 -8.48 11.27
CA LEU A 389 2.95 -9.74 10.56
C LEU A 389 3.49 -9.48 9.16
N SER A 390 4.59 -8.69 9.08
CA SER A 390 5.09 -8.11 7.83
C SER A 390 5.40 -9.16 6.77
N ASN A 391 5.81 -10.34 7.18
CA ASN A 391 6.22 -11.40 6.28
C ASN A 391 5.16 -12.47 6.07
N LEU A 392 4.04 -12.37 6.80
CA LEU A 392 2.99 -13.38 6.70
C LEU A 392 2.38 -13.39 5.31
N LYS A 393 2.40 -14.54 4.66
CA LYS A 393 1.63 -14.84 3.44
C LYS A 393 0.58 -15.88 3.78
N VAL A 394 -0.61 -15.75 3.21
CA VAL A 394 -1.71 -16.70 3.39
C VAL A 394 -2.22 -17.14 2.03
N GLU A 395 -2.25 -18.44 1.82
CA GLU A 395 -2.68 -19.05 0.57
C GLU A 395 -3.68 -20.17 0.83
N ALA A 396 -4.50 -20.51 -0.18
CA ALA A 396 -5.34 -21.68 -0.12
C ALA A 396 -4.53 -22.96 -0.28
N LYS A 397 -4.88 -23.99 0.49
CA LYS A 397 -4.25 -25.31 0.40
C LYS A 397 -5.25 -26.38 -0.02
#